data_2c37a538e7c9d3cce42377ae1a22b2e9
#
_entry.id   2c37a538e7c9d3cce42377ae1a22b2e9
#
_cell.length_a   1.000
_cell.length_b   1.000
_cell.length_c   1.000
_cell.angle_alpha   90.00
_cell.angle_beta   90.00
_cell.angle_gamma   90.00
#
_symmetry.space_group_name_H-M   'P 1'
#
loop_
_entity.id
_entity.type
_entity.pdbx_description
1 polymer ?
#
loop_
_entity_poly.entity_id
_entity_poly.type
_entity_poly.pdbx_seq_one_letter_code
_entity_poly.pdbx_strand_id
1 'polypeptide(L)'
;MINNIKQIKNMFYFTKEDNMFFHCQIVQRAKDHKGEKVRESAIKTYFLTSKEHLDLLMPEIILLCEHYKARAYVNVAGKNFSSLQSLMLVKIANDIHNGLVRNPRKCLNSAAGELKSKNPKWIVDIDDMSIRDIVKEKLIELYREAFKMENVDEYIYAEIPTKQGAHLIVRPFNLKAFKDSFPDVDVHKNSMGTLLYFPESFS
;
A
#
# COMPACT_ATOMS: atom_id res chain seq x y z
N MET A 1 11.58 -8.68 -13.72
CA MET A 1 11.65 -8.45 -12.26
C MET A 1 11.42 -6.98 -11.95
N ILE A 2 10.57 -6.67 -10.95
CA ILE A 2 10.38 -5.31 -10.42
C ILE A 2 10.82 -5.30 -8.97
N ASN A 3 11.71 -4.37 -8.62
CA ASN A 3 12.20 -4.18 -7.26
C ASN A 3 12.18 -2.70 -6.90
N ASN A 4 11.22 -2.31 -6.09
CA ASN A 4 10.94 -0.92 -5.71
C ASN A 4 11.46 -0.56 -4.30
N ILE A 5 12.37 -1.37 -3.73
CA ILE A 5 12.86 -1.17 -2.36
C ILE A 5 13.43 0.24 -2.14
N LYS A 6 14.18 0.76 -3.12
CA LYS A 6 14.81 2.08 -3.03
C LYS A 6 13.75 3.20 -2.96
N GLN A 7 12.78 3.18 -3.87
CA GLN A 7 11.69 4.17 -3.92
C GLN A 7 10.86 4.13 -2.64
N ILE A 8 10.53 2.92 -2.16
CA ILE A 8 9.74 2.71 -0.95
C ILE A 8 10.50 3.16 0.29
N LYS A 9 11.79 2.85 0.42
CA LYS A 9 12.61 3.35 1.54
C LYS A 9 12.69 4.87 1.57
N ASN A 10 12.76 5.54 0.42
CA ASN A 10 12.77 7.00 0.36
C ASN A 10 11.43 7.60 0.83
N MET A 11 10.32 6.93 0.56
CA MET A 11 8.99 7.35 0.97
C MET A 11 8.71 7.08 2.46
N PHE A 12 9.40 6.13 3.08
CA PHE A 12 9.18 5.78 4.47
C PHE A 12 9.75 6.84 5.41
N TYR A 13 8.88 7.29 6.30
CA TYR A 13 9.22 8.17 7.41
C TYR A 13 8.83 7.49 8.72
N PHE A 14 9.81 7.24 9.57
CA PHE A 14 9.63 6.67 10.90
C PHE A 14 10.04 7.70 11.94
N THR A 15 9.17 7.97 12.91
CA THR A 15 9.51 8.73 14.11
C THR A 15 9.67 7.76 15.28
N LYS A 16 10.67 7.96 16.11
CA LYS A 16 10.90 7.12 17.30
C LYS A 16 9.74 7.20 18.29
N GLU A 17 9.05 8.33 18.32
CA GLU A 17 7.96 8.62 19.26
C GLU A 17 6.61 8.02 18.84
N ASP A 18 6.39 7.77 17.55
CA ASP A 18 5.08 7.40 17.04
C ASP A 18 4.76 5.91 17.11
N ASN A 19 5.70 5.05 17.53
CA ASN A 19 5.49 3.60 17.56
C ASN A 19 4.82 3.09 16.26
N MET A 20 5.36 3.53 15.13
CA MET A 20 4.77 3.35 13.80
C MET A 20 5.22 2.06 13.13
N PHE A 21 4.37 1.56 12.26
CA PHE A 21 4.72 0.48 11.33
C PHE A 21 4.14 0.74 9.95
N PHE A 22 4.75 0.09 8.94
CA PHE A 22 4.16 -0.08 7.61
C PHE A 22 3.80 -1.55 7.42
N HIS A 23 2.55 -1.79 6.98
CA HIS A 23 2.05 -3.13 6.77
C HIS A 23 2.50 -3.64 5.40
N CYS A 24 3.23 -4.76 5.38
CA CYS A 24 3.70 -5.40 4.15
C CYS A 24 3.11 -6.80 4.04
N GLN A 25 2.61 -7.16 2.85
CA GLN A 25 2.02 -8.46 2.60
C GLN A 25 2.58 -9.10 1.33
N ILE A 26 2.88 -10.38 1.40
CA ILE A 26 3.11 -11.23 0.24
C ILE A 26 1.77 -11.85 -0.14
N VAL A 27 1.30 -11.56 -1.35
CA VAL A 27 -0.02 -11.99 -1.84
C VAL A 27 0.13 -12.80 -3.12
N GLN A 28 -0.42 -13.99 -3.11
CA GLN A 28 -0.58 -14.81 -4.29
C GLN A 28 -1.90 -14.42 -4.97
N ARG A 29 -1.85 -14.01 -6.23
CA ARG A 29 -3.01 -13.52 -6.97
C ARG A 29 -3.41 -14.52 -8.05
N ALA A 30 -4.70 -14.86 -8.12
CA ALA A 30 -5.23 -15.81 -9.10
C ALA A 30 -4.87 -15.43 -10.56
N LYS A 31 -4.88 -14.12 -10.86
CA LYS A 31 -4.55 -13.62 -12.20
C LYS A 31 -3.09 -13.88 -12.65
N ASP A 32 -2.20 -14.15 -11.72
CA ASP A 32 -0.79 -14.41 -12.01
C ASP A 32 -0.52 -15.91 -12.28
N HIS A 33 -1.50 -16.78 -12.05
CA HIS A 33 -1.41 -18.24 -12.21
C HIS A 33 -2.32 -18.71 -13.34
N LYS A 34 -1.99 -18.36 -14.57
CA LYS A 34 -2.77 -18.78 -15.75
C LYS A 34 -2.80 -20.31 -15.87
N GLY A 35 -4.02 -20.87 -15.87
CA GLY A 35 -4.22 -22.33 -15.99
C GLY A 35 -4.19 -23.13 -14.67
N GLU A 36 -3.83 -22.50 -13.55
CA GLU A 36 -3.85 -23.13 -12.24
C GLU A 36 -5.06 -22.62 -11.42
N LYS A 37 -5.72 -23.51 -10.68
CA LYS A 37 -6.79 -23.10 -9.73
C LYS A 37 -6.18 -22.60 -8.43
N VAL A 38 -5.59 -21.41 -8.47
CA VAL A 38 -5.02 -20.76 -7.30
C VAL A 38 -6.01 -19.79 -6.69
N ARG A 39 -6.22 -19.89 -5.37
CA ARG A 39 -7.04 -18.93 -4.63
C ARG A 39 -6.18 -17.74 -4.19
N GLU A 40 -6.69 -16.53 -4.41
CA GLU A 40 -6.03 -15.34 -3.88
C GLU A 40 -5.89 -15.42 -2.35
N SER A 41 -4.67 -15.31 -1.85
CA SER A 41 -4.37 -15.43 -0.42
C SER A 41 -3.10 -14.67 -0.02
N ALA A 42 -3.10 -14.16 1.21
CA ALA A 42 -1.89 -13.64 1.81
C ALA A 42 -1.02 -14.79 2.35
N ILE A 43 0.17 -14.95 1.80
CA ILE A 43 1.17 -15.95 2.20
C ILE A 43 1.79 -15.55 3.54
N LYS A 44 2.28 -14.31 3.63
CA LYS A 44 2.91 -13.78 4.83
C LYS A 44 2.66 -12.28 4.98
N THR A 45 2.62 -11.84 6.23
CA THR A 45 2.43 -10.44 6.61
C THR A 45 3.58 -10.00 7.50
N TYR A 46 4.10 -8.80 7.26
CA TYR A 46 5.13 -8.15 8.05
C TYR A 46 4.67 -6.77 8.52
N PHE A 47 5.17 -6.37 9.68
CA PHE A 47 5.02 -5.04 10.25
C PHE A 47 6.39 -4.38 10.25
N LEU A 48 6.65 -3.55 9.27
CA LEU A 48 7.96 -2.90 9.08
C LEU A 48 8.07 -1.70 10.03
N THR A 49 9.07 -1.70 10.88
CA THR A 49 9.27 -0.70 11.93
C THR A 49 10.44 0.24 11.67
N SER A 50 11.27 -0.06 10.68
CA SER A 50 12.36 0.81 10.22
C SER A 50 12.78 0.45 8.78
N LYS A 51 13.63 1.29 8.20
CA LYS A 51 14.23 1.03 6.87
C LYS A 51 15.19 -0.15 6.92
N GLU A 52 15.94 -0.28 8.02
CA GLU A 52 16.87 -1.37 8.29
C GLU A 52 16.12 -2.70 8.46
N HIS A 53 14.95 -2.66 9.14
CA HIS A 53 14.08 -3.83 9.28
C HIS A 53 13.58 -4.31 7.91
N LEU A 54 13.26 -3.39 6.99
CA LEU A 54 12.92 -3.77 5.61
C LEU A 54 14.12 -4.44 4.92
N ASP A 55 15.34 -3.88 5.04
CA ASP A 55 16.54 -4.47 4.44
C ASP A 55 16.79 -5.90 4.95
N LEU A 56 16.62 -6.10 6.25
CA LEU A 56 16.80 -7.43 6.88
C LEU A 56 15.78 -8.46 6.34
N LEU A 57 14.55 -8.03 6.05
CA LEU A 57 13.48 -8.91 5.59
C LEU A 57 13.47 -9.14 4.07
N MET A 58 14.12 -8.27 3.30
CA MET A 58 14.08 -8.37 1.83
C MET A 58 14.52 -9.72 1.26
N PRO A 59 15.59 -10.38 1.75
CA PRO A 59 15.96 -11.71 1.24
C PRO A 59 14.84 -12.74 1.40
N GLU A 60 14.16 -12.75 2.54
CA GLU A 60 13.02 -13.64 2.78
C GLU A 60 11.81 -13.26 1.91
N ILE A 61 11.51 -11.97 1.77
CA ILE A 61 10.41 -11.47 0.93
C ILE A 61 10.61 -11.92 -0.53
N ILE A 62 11.81 -11.76 -1.06
CA ILE A 62 12.17 -12.19 -2.42
C ILE A 62 11.99 -13.70 -2.56
N LEU A 63 12.58 -14.49 -1.66
CA LEU A 63 12.50 -15.95 -1.68
C LEU A 63 11.04 -16.44 -1.67
N LEU A 64 10.20 -15.87 -0.81
CA LEU A 64 8.79 -16.24 -0.74
C LEU A 64 8.01 -15.82 -1.99
N CYS A 65 8.29 -14.63 -2.54
CA CYS A 65 7.66 -14.19 -3.78
C CYS A 65 8.01 -15.10 -4.95
N GLU A 66 9.26 -15.52 -5.06
CA GLU A 66 9.73 -16.45 -6.11
C GLU A 66 9.13 -17.84 -5.93
N HIS A 67 9.19 -18.39 -4.70
CA HIS A 67 8.70 -19.74 -4.41
C HIS A 67 7.19 -19.90 -4.64
N TYR A 68 6.40 -18.93 -4.16
CA TYR A 68 4.93 -18.98 -4.27
C TYR A 68 4.38 -18.32 -5.52
N LYS A 69 5.24 -17.84 -6.42
CA LYS A 69 4.82 -16.99 -7.53
C LYS A 69 3.87 -15.89 -7.01
N ALA A 70 4.34 -15.06 -6.10
CA ALA A 70 3.55 -14.07 -5.38
C ALA A 70 4.14 -12.66 -5.54
N ARG A 71 3.39 -11.64 -5.13
CA ARG A 71 3.81 -10.24 -5.13
C ARG A 71 3.93 -9.74 -3.70
N ALA A 72 4.94 -8.94 -3.41
CA ALA A 72 5.00 -8.18 -2.18
C ALA A 72 4.40 -6.78 -2.37
N TYR A 73 3.48 -6.43 -1.49
CA TYR A 73 2.87 -5.09 -1.42
C TYR A 73 3.15 -4.47 -0.06
N VAL A 74 3.28 -3.15 -0.03
CA VAL A 74 3.47 -2.40 1.21
C VAL A 74 2.56 -1.18 1.25
N ASN A 75 1.95 -0.92 2.41
CA ASN A 75 1.14 0.28 2.61
C ASN A 75 2.00 1.53 2.47
N VAL A 76 1.43 2.57 1.86
CA VAL A 76 2.11 3.84 1.61
C VAL A 76 2.03 4.81 2.79
N ALA A 77 1.15 4.55 3.74
CA ALA A 77 0.95 5.38 4.94
C ALA A 77 1.22 4.57 6.21
N GLY A 78 2.06 5.11 7.08
CA GLY A 78 2.39 4.49 8.37
C GLY A 78 1.19 4.44 9.30
N LYS A 79 1.13 3.41 10.13
CA LYS A 79 0.09 3.16 11.13
C LYS A 79 0.69 3.04 12.51
N ASN A 80 -0.10 3.26 13.56
CA ASN A 80 0.38 3.27 14.94
C ASN A 80 0.01 1.95 15.65
N PHE A 81 0.96 1.33 16.37
CA PHE A 81 0.74 0.07 17.08
C PHE A 81 -0.24 0.19 18.23
N SER A 82 -0.24 1.28 18.99
CA SER A 82 -1.18 1.46 20.09
C SER A 82 -2.62 1.53 19.58
N SER A 83 -2.84 2.21 18.44
CA SER A 83 -4.15 2.23 17.78
C SER A 83 -4.54 0.85 17.24
N LEU A 84 -3.57 0.07 16.73
CA LEU A 84 -3.80 -1.31 16.30
C LEU A 84 -4.23 -2.20 17.46
N GLN A 85 -3.53 -2.11 18.60
CA GLN A 85 -3.85 -2.87 19.82
C GLN A 85 -5.26 -2.54 20.33
N SER A 86 -5.61 -1.26 20.39
CA SER A 86 -6.94 -0.81 20.80
C SER A 86 -8.05 -1.34 19.90
N LEU A 87 -7.85 -1.27 18.57
CA LEU A 87 -8.81 -1.80 17.60
C LEU A 87 -8.94 -3.32 17.68
N MET A 88 -7.83 -4.03 17.88
CA MET A 88 -7.84 -5.49 18.10
C MET A 88 -8.63 -5.87 19.35
N LEU A 89 -8.43 -5.15 20.45
CA LEU A 89 -9.15 -5.40 21.70
C LEU A 89 -10.66 -5.27 21.50
N VAL A 90 -11.10 -4.19 20.84
CA VAL A 90 -12.53 -3.98 20.51
C VAL A 90 -13.08 -5.12 19.64
N LYS A 91 -12.32 -5.54 18.61
CA LYS A 91 -12.75 -6.64 17.73
C LYS A 91 -12.87 -7.97 18.48
N ILE A 92 -11.89 -8.29 19.31
CA ILE A 92 -11.90 -9.53 20.12
C ILE A 92 -13.07 -9.50 21.11
N ALA A 93 -13.30 -8.38 21.78
CA ALA A 93 -14.45 -8.22 22.71
C ALA A 93 -15.78 -8.40 21.99
N ASN A 94 -15.96 -7.83 20.81
CA ASN A 94 -17.16 -8.01 19.99
C ASN A 94 -17.34 -9.46 19.53
N ASP A 95 -16.26 -10.13 19.12
CA ASP A 95 -16.32 -11.55 18.73
C ASP A 95 -16.75 -12.42 19.91
N ILE A 96 -16.19 -12.21 21.10
CA ILE A 96 -16.55 -12.93 22.33
C ILE A 96 -18.04 -12.67 22.68
N HIS A 97 -18.48 -11.41 22.63
CA HIS A 97 -19.86 -11.04 22.91
C HIS A 97 -20.86 -11.74 21.96
N ASN A 98 -20.48 -11.90 20.69
CA ASN A 98 -21.31 -12.56 19.69
C ASN A 98 -21.09 -14.09 19.62
N GLY A 99 -20.34 -14.69 20.54
CA GLY A 99 -20.05 -16.14 20.56
C GLY A 99 -19.18 -16.60 19.38
N LEU A 100 -18.45 -15.70 18.73
CA LEU A 100 -17.62 -16.01 17.58
C LEU A 100 -16.20 -16.35 18.02
N VAL A 101 -15.70 -17.51 17.56
CA VAL A 101 -14.28 -17.90 17.74
C VAL A 101 -13.54 -17.64 16.45
N ARG A 102 -12.67 -16.63 16.44
CA ARG A 102 -11.82 -16.31 15.28
C ARG A 102 -10.36 -16.60 15.56
N ASN A 103 -9.65 -16.99 14.51
CA ASN A 103 -8.19 -17.10 14.56
C ASN A 103 -7.60 -15.71 14.88
N PRO A 104 -6.76 -15.55 15.94
CA PRO A 104 -6.18 -14.27 16.34
C PRO A 104 -5.40 -13.58 15.22
N ARG A 105 -4.73 -14.33 14.33
CA ARG A 105 -4.02 -13.79 13.16
C ARG A 105 -5.00 -13.12 12.18
N LYS A 106 -6.20 -13.67 11.97
CA LYS A 106 -7.22 -13.04 11.13
C LYS A 106 -7.73 -11.75 11.77
N CYS A 107 -7.89 -11.72 13.10
CA CYS A 107 -8.27 -10.51 13.83
C CYS A 107 -7.21 -9.42 13.68
N LEU A 108 -5.93 -9.74 13.83
CA LEU A 108 -4.79 -8.83 13.63
C LEU A 108 -4.78 -8.25 12.21
N ASN A 109 -4.87 -9.09 11.19
CA ASN A 109 -4.84 -8.65 9.80
C ASN A 109 -6.05 -7.77 9.44
N SER A 110 -7.24 -8.11 9.95
CA SER A 110 -8.44 -7.30 9.79
C SER A 110 -8.28 -5.92 10.46
N ALA A 111 -7.81 -5.89 11.71
CA ALA A 111 -7.57 -4.64 12.41
C ALA A 111 -6.51 -3.77 11.71
N ALA A 112 -5.42 -4.38 11.26
CA ALA A 112 -4.37 -3.67 10.51
C ALA A 112 -4.89 -3.12 9.16
N GLY A 113 -5.80 -3.83 8.49
CA GLY A 113 -6.44 -3.35 7.26
C GLY A 113 -7.36 -2.16 7.48
N GLU A 114 -8.18 -2.18 8.55
CA GLU A 114 -9.14 -1.13 8.88
C GLU A 114 -8.52 0.13 9.49
N LEU A 115 -7.35 -0.03 10.14
CA LEU A 115 -6.68 1.07 10.82
C LEU A 115 -6.33 2.18 9.83
N LYS A 116 -6.80 3.40 10.12
CA LYS A 116 -6.49 4.59 9.34
C LYS A 116 -5.16 5.19 9.78
N SER A 117 -4.41 5.74 8.84
CA SER A 117 -3.21 6.55 9.13
C SER A 117 -3.62 7.96 9.55
N LYS A 118 -2.83 8.56 10.46
CA LYS A 118 -2.95 10.00 10.78
C LYS A 118 -2.51 10.88 9.61
N ASN A 119 -1.56 10.39 8.80
CA ASN A 119 -1.07 11.06 7.60
C ASN A 119 -1.42 10.22 6.38
N PRO A 120 -2.66 10.29 5.89
CA PRO A 120 -3.10 9.46 4.77
C PRO A 120 -2.35 9.82 3.50
N LYS A 121 -1.98 8.79 2.74
CA LYS A 121 -1.48 8.91 1.38
C LYS A 121 -2.39 8.09 0.48
N TRP A 122 -2.68 8.61 -0.71
CA TRP A 122 -3.47 7.91 -1.70
C TRP A 122 -2.57 7.34 -2.79
N ILE A 123 -3.08 6.34 -3.49
CA ILE A 123 -2.43 5.77 -4.67
C ILE A 123 -3.31 6.10 -5.86
N VAL A 124 -2.75 6.79 -6.85
CA VAL A 124 -3.36 6.94 -8.17
C VAL A 124 -2.72 5.86 -9.04
N ASP A 125 -3.54 4.91 -9.51
CA ASP A 125 -3.08 3.76 -10.32
C ASP A 125 -3.16 4.12 -11.79
N ILE A 126 -2.02 4.19 -12.45
CA ILE A 126 -1.89 4.55 -13.86
C ILE A 126 -1.47 3.31 -14.63
N ASP A 127 -2.42 2.66 -15.30
CA ASP A 127 -2.17 1.53 -16.18
C ASP A 127 -1.70 1.97 -17.58
N ASP A 128 -2.17 3.13 -18.04
CA ASP A 128 -1.74 3.72 -19.32
C ASP A 128 -0.70 4.82 -19.08
N MET A 129 0.56 4.51 -19.38
CA MET A 129 1.67 5.45 -19.20
C MET A 129 1.61 6.67 -20.13
N SER A 130 0.79 6.65 -21.18
CA SER A 130 0.63 7.79 -22.10
C SER A 130 -0.06 8.98 -21.44
N ILE A 131 -0.92 8.73 -20.44
CA ILE A 131 -1.64 9.78 -19.70
C ILE A 131 -0.91 10.24 -18.43
N ARG A 132 0.22 9.59 -18.07
CA ARG A 132 0.92 9.82 -16.79
C ARG A 132 1.20 11.29 -16.50
N ASP A 133 1.78 11.99 -17.46
CA ASP A 133 2.20 13.38 -17.26
C ASP A 133 0.99 14.31 -17.18
N ILE A 134 -0.06 14.06 -17.95
CA ILE A 134 -1.33 14.81 -17.90
C ILE A 134 -2.02 14.60 -16.52
N VAL A 135 -1.99 13.37 -15.99
CA VAL A 135 -2.50 13.07 -14.64
C VAL A 135 -1.71 13.82 -13.57
N LYS A 136 -0.37 13.88 -13.68
CA LYS A 136 0.47 14.66 -12.76
C LYS A 136 0.16 16.14 -12.81
N GLU A 137 0.04 16.71 -13.99
CA GLU A 137 -0.31 18.13 -14.18
C GLU A 137 -1.65 18.45 -13.53
N LYS A 138 -2.67 17.60 -13.71
CA LYS A 138 -3.98 17.77 -13.07
C LYS A 138 -3.89 17.68 -11.55
N LEU A 139 -3.11 16.77 -10.99
CA LEU A 139 -2.90 16.70 -9.54
C LEU A 139 -2.23 18.00 -9.03
N ILE A 140 -1.23 18.51 -9.73
CA ILE A 140 -0.56 19.78 -9.42
C ILE A 140 -1.55 20.94 -9.44
N GLU A 141 -2.40 21.02 -10.46
CA GLU A 141 -3.47 22.03 -10.56
C GLU A 141 -4.40 21.98 -9.33
N LEU A 142 -4.92 20.79 -8.99
CA LEU A 142 -5.80 20.59 -7.84
C LEU A 142 -5.14 20.97 -6.51
N TYR A 143 -3.84 20.74 -6.36
CA TYR A 143 -3.11 21.14 -5.16
C TYR A 143 -2.89 22.67 -5.10
N ARG A 144 -2.58 23.31 -6.21
CA ARG A 144 -2.47 24.78 -6.28
C ARG A 144 -3.78 25.45 -5.89
N GLU A 145 -4.90 24.95 -6.42
CA GLU A 145 -6.23 25.46 -6.07
C GLU A 145 -6.55 25.29 -4.57
N ALA A 146 -6.24 24.09 -4.01
CA ALA A 146 -6.59 23.77 -2.63
C ALA A 146 -5.72 24.49 -1.59
N PHE A 147 -4.42 24.65 -1.86
CA PHE A 147 -3.45 25.09 -0.85
C PHE A 147 -2.86 26.45 -1.13
N LYS A 148 -3.11 27.06 -2.31
CA LYS A 148 -2.58 28.38 -2.75
C LYS A 148 -1.05 28.46 -2.63
N MET A 149 -0.33 27.35 -2.83
CA MET A 149 1.12 27.24 -2.70
C MET A 149 1.78 27.08 -4.07
N GLU A 150 2.97 27.67 -4.23
CA GLU A 150 3.74 27.59 -5.48
C GLU A 150 4.48 26.25 -5.61
N ASN A 151 5.01 25.73 -4.49
CA ASN A 151 5.74 24.45 -4.49
C ASN A 151 4.81 23.30 -4.18
N VAL A 152 4.36 22.61 -5.21
CA VAL A 152 3.41 21.46 -5.11
C VAL A 152 4.07 20.10 -5.29
N ASP A 153 5.37 20.05 -5.58
CA ASP A 153 6.11 18.80 -5.77
C ASP A 153 6.14 17.95 -4.50
N GLU A 154 5.99 18.57 -3.33
CA GLU A 154 5.92 17.90 -2.03
C GLU A 154 4.65 17.04 -1.85
N TYR A 155 3.64 17.20 -2.72
CA TYR A 155 2.38 16.44 -2.61
C TYR A 155 2.36 15.17 -3.43
N ILE A 156 3.31 14.98 -4.36
CA ILE A 156 3.57 13.74 -5.06
C ILE A 156 4.83 13.11 -4.45
N TYR A 157 4.62 12.19 -3.51
CA TYR A 157 5.70 11.63 -2.70
C TYR A 157 6.61 10.67 -3.45
N ALA A 158 6.05 9.91 -4.38
CA ALA A 158 6.80 8.93 -5.17
C ALA A 158 6.01 8.47 -6.40
N GLU A 159 6.74 7.98 -7.38
CA GLU A 159 6.23 7.17 -8.48
C GLU A 159 6.84 5.78 -8.37
N ILE A 160 5.99 4.77 -8.28
CA ILE A 160 6.36 3.37 -8.03
C ILE A 160 5.98 2.55 -9.26
N PRO A 161 6.94 2.02 -10.02
CA PRO A 161 6.66 1.16 -11.17
C PRO A 161 5.83 -0.07 -10.78
N THR A 162 4.86 -0.42 -11.64
CA THR A 162 4.07 -1.65 -11.55
C THR A 162 4.33 -2.57 -12.75
N LYS A 163 3.60 -3.66 -12.90
CA LYS A 163 3.77 -4.57 -14.04
C LYS A 163 3.38 -3.92 -15.38
N GLN A 164 2.38 -3.06 -15.39
CA GLN A 164 1.80 -2.47 -16.61
C GLN A 164 1.93 -0.95 -16.66
N GLY A 165 2.17 -0.30 -15.52
CA GLY A 165 2.17 1.15 -15.41
C GLY A 165 2.90 1.64 -14.17
N ALA A 166 2.32 2.58 -13.43
CA ALA A 166 2.89 3.14 -12.22
C ALA A 166 1.82 3.54 -11.19
N HIS A 167 2.17 3.44 -9.92
CA HIS A 167 1.43 4.04 -8.82
C HIS A 167 2.02 5.42 -8.49
N LEU A 168 1.26 6.48 -8.58
CA LEU A 168 1.63 7.77 -7.98
C LEU A 168 1.16 7.78 -6.53
N ILE A 169 2.11 7.94 -5.62
CA ILE A 169 1.82 8.08 -4.19
C ILE A 169 1.67 9.55 -3.87
N VAL A 170 0.47 9.95 -3.46
CA VAL A 170 0.08 11.36 -3.41
C VAL A 170 -0.59 11.72 -2.08
N ARG A 171 -0.61 13.00 -1.75
CA ARG A 171 -1.44 13.57 -0.70
C ARG A 171 -2.92 13.48 -1.10
N PRO A 172 -3.87 13.35 -0.16
CA PRO A 172 -5.30 13.48 -0.47
C PRO A 172 -5.66 14.78 -1.20
N PHE A 173 -6.53 14.70 -2.22
CA PHE A 173 -6.94 15.78 -3.08
C PHE A 173 -8.47 15.76 -3.35
N ASN A 174 -8.98 16.73 -4.10
CA ASN A 174 -10.39 16.74 -4.52
C ASN A 174 -10.64 15.63 -5.55
N LEU A 175 -11.09 14.47 -5.04
CA LEU A 175 -11.33 13.29 -5.89
C LEU A 175 -12.44 13.52 -6.92
N LYS A 176 -13.48 14.32 -6.60
CA LYS A 176 -14.56 14.58 -7.53
C LYS A 176 -14.02 15.31 -8.76
N ALA A 177 -13.34 16.44 -8.55
CA ALA A 177 -12.75 17.22 -9.64
C ALA A 177 -11.72 16.42 -10.46
N PHE A 178 -10.99 15.49 -9.81
CA PHE A 178 -10.07 14.58 -10.50
C PHE A 178 -10.82 13.59 -11.39
N LYS A 179 -11.86 12.93 -10.86
CA LYS A 179 -12.64 11.93 -11.58
C LYS A 179 -13.48 12.53 -12.72
N ASP A 180 -13.83 13.79 -12.65
CA ASP A 180 -14.47 14.51 -13.76
C ASP A 180 -13.53 14.59 -15.00
N SER A 181 -12.21 14.62 -14.78
CA SER A 181 -11.20 14.62 -15.87
C SER A 181 -10.70 13.22 -16.22
N PHE A 182 -10.62 12.31 -15.23
CA PHE A 182 -10.06 10.97 -15.35
C PHE A 182 -10.99 9.94 -14.69
N PRO A 183 -12.16 9.64 -15.28
CA PRO A 183 -13.13 8.70 -14.70
C PRO A 183 -12.56 7.28 -14.53
N ASP A 184 -11.71 6.85 -15.47
CA ASP A 184 -11.17 5.49 -15.53
C ASP A 184 -9.88 5.26 -14.72
N VAL A 185 -9.25 6.34 -14.22
CA VAL A 185 -8.02 6.22 -13.42
C VAL A 185 -8.38 5.87 -11.98
N ASP A 186 -7.97 4.70 -11.51
CA ASP A 186 -8.28 4.25 -10.14
C ASP A 186 -7.52 5.02 -9.06
N VAL A 187 -8.23 5.35 -7.96
CA VAL A 187 -7.67 6.04 -6.80
C VAL A 187 -7.97 5.25 -5.53
N HIS A 188 -6.91 4.74 -4.90
CA HIS A 188 -7.00 3.95 -3.67
C HIS A 188 -6.67 4.80 -2.45
N LYS A 189 -7.65 4.94 -1.53
CA LYS A 189 -7.56 5.88 -0.41
C LYS A 189 -6.94 5.32 0.86
N ASN A 190 -7.13 4.05 1.20
CA ASN A 190 -6.83 3.59 2.56
C ASN A 190 -6.24 2.18 2.72
N SER A 191 -6.25 1.31 1.72
CA SER A 191 -6.02 -0.12 1.98
C SER A 191 -5.04 -0.81 1.06
N MET A 192 -4.92 -0.35 -0.15
CA MET A 192 -4.03 -1.02 -1.09
C MET A 192 -2.59 -0.65 -0.79
N GLY A 193 -1.74 -1.67 -0.76
CA GLY A 193 -0.30 -1.46 -0.79
C GLY A 193 0.17 -1.14 -2.20
N THR A 194 1.25 -0.38 -2.32
CA THR A 194 1.99 -0.29 -3.58
C THR A 194 2.92 -1.48 -3.75
N LEU A 195 3.31 -1.77 -4.98
CA LEU A 195 4.18 -2.90 -5.30
C LEU A 195 5.59 -2.68 -4.75
N LEU A 196 6.03 -3.58 -3.86
CA LEU A 196 7.40 -3.63 -3.35
C LEU A 196 8.29 -4.49 -4.23
N TYR A 197 7.82 -5.71 -4.53
CA TYR A 197 8.58 -6.67 -5.33
C TYR A 197 7.67 -7.56 -6.17
N PHE A 198 8.11 -7.83 -7.41
CA PHE A 198 7.47 -8.75 -8.34
C PHE A 198 8.54 -9.57 -9.08
N PRO A 199 8.54 -10.91 -8.95
CA PRO A 199 9.52 -11.77 -9.59
C PRO A 199 9.38 -11.79 -11.12
N GLU A 200 10.44 -12.18 -11.81
CA GLU A 200 10.50 -12.26 -13.27
C GLU A 200 9.77 -13.50 -13.84
N SER A 201 9.63 -14.54 -13.03
CA SER A 201 9.12 -15.86 -13.40
C SER A 201 7.63 -15.92 -13.80
N PHE A 202 7.00 -14.77 -14.07
CA PHE A 202 5.58 -14.63 -14.46
C PHE A 202 5.37 -14.17 -15.91
N SER A 203 6.40 -14.25 -16.72
CA SER A 203 6.31 -13.96 -18.16
C SER A 203 5.77 -15.16 -18.95
#